data_93c86868f41121a1bf4f92174fbea5a4
#
_entry.id   93c86868f41121a1bf4f92174fbea5a4
#
_cell.length_a   1.000
_cell.length_b   1.000
_cell.length_c   1.000
_cell.angle_alpha   90.00
_cell.angle_beta   90.00
_cell.angle_gamma   90.00
#
_symmetry.space_group_name_H-M   'P 1'
#
loop_
_entity.id
_entity.type
_entity.pdbx_description
1 polymer ?
#
loop_
_entity_poly.entity_id
_entity_poly.type
_entity_poly.pdbx_seq_one_letter_code
_entity_poly.pdbx_strand_id
1 'polypeptide(L)'
;MYLTSENALRIDFIRNKIEEWRNKELINKNEYYYLLAALIEGVPFVSNITGTYGAYLKQWDKRAFKKFEMIRLNIIDNNVKNQCYNKNSNDLIQKISGDILYLDPPYNERQYLPNYHLLETIARYDNPEIKGKTGIRVYNSEKSNYCIKNKVYSEMEELIKNAKFKHIIVSYNQDGLLSKNDIETILKKYGNKETYKLYEIPYKQYQNKLTKKLDIHYEYLFYISKTSKLQKEKIYFNLPITDLMMVNEESEKYEYSTDVVSRKKFLKSPLNYVGGKYRLLPQLLEYFPKEINTFVDMFSGGFNVGINVDSKKTICNDINSFIIDLYKELYKEPINNVLGHIQNRIDEYGLSKENEEGFKKFRIYYNKTKNPIDLYTLSCYSFNYQFRFNNDKEYNNPFGRNRSQFSENMRNNLILFTEKLKNMNIEFSSEQFDKLNLEDLTGKDFVYCDPPYLITTGSYNDGNRGFKDWKEEEELKLYGMLDNLNDKHIKFALSNVIEHKGKENKLLKEWSKKYKVIYLTSDYSNSSYNTKRDKSMEVLIVNY
;
A
#
# COMPACT_ATOMS: atom_id res chain seq x y z
N MET A 1 7.92 22.18 -23.78
CA MET A 1 9.16 21.46 -23.45
C MET A 1 8.89 20.44 -22.34
N TYR A 2 9.56 19.31 -22.37
CA TYR A 2 9.40 18.24 -21.35
C TYR A 2 10.15 18.52 -20.06
N LEU A 3 11.30 19.17 -20.14
CA LEU A 3 12.20 19.46 -19.04
C LEU A 3 12.59 20.94 -19.06
N THR A 4 12.90 21.50 -17.89
CA THR A 4 13.58 22.80 -17.82
C THR A 4 15.01 22.65 -18.36
N SER A 5 15.60 23.74 -18.83
CA SER A 5 17.01 23.71 -19.34
C SER A 5 17.98 23.22 -18.27
N GLU A 6 17.77 23.61 -17.00
CA GLU A 6 18.63 23.19 -15.88
C GLU A 6 18.54 21.68 -15.65
N ASN A 7 17.32 21.11 -15.63
CA ASN A 7 17.14 19.67 -15.44
C ASN A 7 17.64 18.87 -16.65
N ALA A 8 17.43 19.37 -17.87
CA ALA A 8 17.94 18.73 -19.09
C ALA A 8 19.47 18.65 -19.08
N LEU A 9 20.16 19.75 -18.78
CA LEU A 9 21.63 19.79 -18.68
C LEU A 9 22.15 18.84 -17.58
N ARG A 10 21.46 18.77 -16.46
CA ARG A 10 21.81 17.87 -15.35
C ARG A 10 21.68 16.39 -15.73
N ILE A 11 20.56 16.02 -16.37
CA ILE A 11 20.30 14.67 -16.86
C ILE A 11 21.35 14.30 -17.89
N ASP A 12 21.64 15.18 -18.83
CA ASP A 12 22.65 14.97 -19.86
C ASP A 12 24.04 14.81 -19.27
N PHE A 13 24.43 15.67 -18.33
CA PHE A 13 25.71 15.55 -17.61
C PHE A 13 25.85 14.20 -16.91
N ILE A 14 24.81 13.75 -16.18
CA ILE A 14 24.84 12.46 -15.47
C ILE A 14 24.92 11.31 -16.48
N ARG A 15 24.14 11.36 -17.56
CA ARG A 15 24.15 10.34 -18.60
C ARG A 15 25.52 10.22 -19.26
N ASN A 16 26.13 11.35 -19.58
CA ASN A 16 27.51 11.41 -20.13
C ASN A 16 28.53 10.79 -19.15
N LYS A 17 28.40 11.07 -17.84
CA LYS A 17 29.30 10.51 -16.82
C LYS A 17 29.15 9.00 -16.68
N ILE A 18 27.93 8.49 -16.73
CA ILE A 18 27.70 7.03 -16.71
C ILE A 18 28.37 6.37 -17.91
N GLU A 19 28.27 6.96 -19.10
CA GLU A 19 28.91 6.43 -20.31
C GLU A 19 30.46 6.54 -20.25
N GLU A 20 30.98 7.66 -19.74
CA GLU A 20 32.40 7.85 -19.50
C GLU A 20 32.97 6.77 -18.57
N TRP A 21 32.27 6.49 -17.45
CA TRP A 21 32.69 5.47 -16.49
C TRP A 21 32.68 4.06 -17.11
N ARG A 22 31.65 3.77 -17.91
CA ARG A 22 31.57 2.51 -18.66
C ARG A 22 32.72 2.35 -19.62
N ASN A 23 33.02 3.38 -20.44
CA ASN A 23 34.06 3.35 -21.45
C ASN A 23 35.45 3.29 -20.84
N LYS A 24 35.64 3.81 -19.63
CA LYS A 24 36.89 3.73 -18.85
C LYS A 24 36.94 2.47 -17.96
N GLU A 25 35.97 1.57 -18.07
CA GLU A 25 35.86 0.33 -17.25
C GLU A 25 35.88 0.60 -15.73
N LEU A 26 35.46 1.78 -15.28
CA LEU A 26 35.36 2.15 -13.87
C LEU A 26 34.14 1.54 -13.17
N ILE A 27 33.14 1.11 -13.93
CA ILE A 27 31.93 0.43 -13.47
C ILE A 27 31.70 -0.84 -14.28
N ASN A 28 31.22 -1.89 -13.62
CA ASN A 28 30.87 -3.14 -14.28
C ASN A 28 29.49 -3.03 -14.96
N LYS A 29 29.10 -4.08 -15.70
CA LYS A 29 27.84 -4.12 -16.46
C LYS A 29 26.59 -3.94 -15.58
N ASN A 30 26.57 -4.52 -14.39
CA ASN A 30 25.42 -4.43 -13.48
C ASN A 30 25.30 -3.02 -12.88
N GLU A 31 26.43 -2.43 -12.49
CA GLU A 31 26.50 -1.05 -12.00
C GLU A 31 26.07 -0.06 -13.09
N TYR A 32 26.51 -0.26 -14.34
CA TYR A 32 26.05 0.54 -15.47
C TYR A 32 24.52 0.53 -15.62
N TYR A 33 23.90 -0.65 -15.63
CA TYR A 33 22.44 -0.75 -15.76
C TYR A 33 21.71 -0.23 -14.54
N TYR A 34 22.26 -0.40 -13.35
CA TYR A 34 21.68 0.18 -12.13
C TYR A 34 21.66 1.71 -12.18
N LEU A 35 22.78 2.33 -12.53
CA LEU A 35 22.88 3.79 -12.65
C LEU A 35 21.96 4.34 -13.74
N LEU A 36 21.89 3.64 -14.88
CA LEU A 36 21.01 4.02 -15.98
C LEU A 36 19.52 3.92 -15.57
N ALA A 37 19.13 2.85 -14.91
CA ALA A 37 17.78 2.68 -14.40
C ALA A 37 17.44 3.76 -13.35
N ALA A 38 18.34 4.05 -12.41
CA ALA A 38 18.20 5.10 -11.41
C ALA A 38 18.04 6.50 -12.03
N LEU A 39 18.74 6.76 -13.13
CA LEU A 39 18.60 7.99 -13.92
C LEU A 39 17.22 8.06 -14.57
N ILE A 40 16.81 7.02 -15.30
CA ILE A 40 15.54 6.98 -16.05
C ILE A 40 14.35 7.10 -15.11
N GLU A 41 14.35 6.40 -13.99
CA GLU A 41 13.29 6.46 -12.97
C GLU A 41 13.13 7.85 -12.34
N GLY A 42 14.20 8.65 -12.29
CA GLY A 42 14.16 10.03 -11.78
C GLY A 42 13.51 11.03 -12.73
N VAL A 43 13.59 10.80 -14.05
CA VAL A 43 13.16 11.78 -15.07
C VAL A 43 11.68 12.16 -14.98
N PRO A 44 10.71 11.25 -14.77
CA PRO A 44 9.28 11.59 -14.67
C PRO A 44 8.95 12.57 -13.55
N PHE A 45 9.73 12.59 -12.45
CA PHE A 45 9.49 13.47 -11.30
C PHE A 45 9.81 14.94 -11.55
N VAL A 46 10.53 15.23 -12.63
CA VAL A 46 10.86 16.60 -13.07
C VAL A 46 10.35 16.89 -14.49
N SER A 47 9.48 16.04 -15.02
CA SER A 47 8.95 16.16 -16.37
C SER A 47 7.62 16.93 -16.43
N ASN A 48 7.47 17.78 -17.44
CA ASN A 48 6.28 18.59 -17.72
C ASN A 48 5.29 17.80 -18.60
N ILE A 49 4.76 16.69 -18.07
CA ILE A 49 3.89 15.75 -18.77
C ILE A 49 2.68 15.36 -17.93
N THR A 50 1.66 14.79 -18.55
CA THR A 50 0.48 14.21 -17.87
C THR A 50 0.61 12.71 -17.57
N GLY A 51 1.74 12.08 -17.92
CA GLY A 51 2.00 10.65 -17.73
C GLY A 51 2.82 10.01 -18.84
N THR A 52 2.75 10.53 -20.07
CA THR A 52 3.54 10.05 -21.21
C THR A 52 4.24 11.19 -21.93
N TYR A 53 5.26 10.88 -22.72
CA TYR A 53 6.04 11.85 -23.50
C TYR A 53 5.49 12.06 -24.92
N GLY A 54 4.28 11.62 -25.23
CA GLY A 54 3.62 11.92 -26.50
C GLY A 54 3.29 13.42 -26.68
N ALA A 55 3.13 14.14 -25.58
CA ALA A 55 2.95 15.59 -25.55
C ALA A 55 3.40 16.17 -24.20
N TYR A 56 3.82 17.43 -24.20
CA TYR A 56 4.10 18.18 -22.98
C TYR A 56 2.97 19.16 -22.65
N LEU A 57 2.83 19.52 -21.38
CA LEU A 57 1.85 20.49 -20.92
C LEU A 57 2.16 21.90 -21.46
N LYS A 58 1.11 22.63 -21.88
CA LYS A 58 1.23 24.02 -22.34
C LYS A 58 1.69 24.96 -21.21
N GLN A 59 1.20 24.72 -20.00
CA GLN A 59 1.62 25.39 -18.78
C GLN A 59 2.56 24.44 -18.01
N TRP A 60 3.61 25.00 -17.43
CA TRP A 60 4.57 24.23 -16.65
C TRP A 60 3.93 23.64 -15.40
N ASP A 61 4.07 22.34 -15.21
CA ASP A 61 3.79 21.68 -13.95
C ASP A 61 4.83 22.11 -12.90
N LYS A 62 4.39 22.37 -11.66
CA LYS A 62 5.28 22.78 -10.55
C LYS A 62 6.41 21.78 -10.30
N ARG A 63 6.18 20.49 -10.55
CA ARG A 63 7.21 19.45 -10.39
C ARG A 63 8.40 19.63 -11.33
N ALA A 64 8.19 20.22 -12.53
CA ALA A 64 9.26 20.42 -13.50
C ALA A 64 10.35 21.40 -13.00
N PHE A 65 10.02 22.24 -12.03
CA PHE A 65 10.97 23.18 -11.41
C PHE A 65 11.73 22.59 -10.21
N LYS A 66 11.42 21.35 -9.82
CA LYS A 66 12.22 20.64 -8.80
C LYS A 66 13.57 20.27 -9.41
N LYS A 67 14.60 20.27 -8.57
CA LYS A 67 15.94 19.80 -8.97
C LYS A 67 15.87 18.31 -9.28
N PHE A 68 16.43 17.90 -10.42
CA PHE A 68 16.54 16.49 -10.76
C PHE A 68 17.46 15.75 -9.77
N GLU A 69 17.03 14.58 -9.33
CA GLU A 69 17.78 13.66 -8.48
C GLU A 69 17.61 12.23 -9.03
N MET A 70 18.69 11.45 -9.04
CA MET A 70 18.61 10.03 -9.33
C MET A 70 17.88 9.29 -8.22
N ILE A 71 17.08 8.30 -8.57
CA ILE A 71 16.33 7.50 -7.59
C ILE A 71 17.16 6.28 -7.19
N ARG A 72 17.41 6.13 -5.89
CA ARG A 72 18.00 4.90 -5.37
C ARG A 72 17.00 3.74 -5.56
N LEU A 73 17.40 2.74 -6.36
CA LEU A 73 16.60 1.55 -6.61
C LEU A 73 16.87 0.49 -5.53
N ASN A 74 15.81 -0.15 -5.06
CA ASN A 74 15.93 -1.31 -4.19
C ASN A 74 16.29 -2.54 -5.03
N ILE A 75 17.43 -3.13 -4.75
CA ILE A 75 17.82 -4.41 -5.34
C ILE A 75 17.20 -5.52 -4.51
N ILE A 76 16.46 -6.41 -5.18
CA ILE A 76 15.87 -7.60 -4.57
C ILE A 76 16.70 -8.79 -5.06
N ASP A 77 17.41 -9.42 -4.14
CA ASP A 77 18.06 -10.70 -4.41
C ASP A 77 17.03 -11.81 -4.10
N ASN A 78 16.65 -12.53 -5.15
CA ASN A 78 15.74 -13.70 -5.04
C ASN A 78 16.50 -15.03 -5.09
N ASN A 79 17.83 -15.00 -4.98
CA ASN A 79 18.73 -16.16 -5.01
C ASN A 79 18.60 -17.04 -6.26
N VAL A 80 18.07 -16.51 -7.36
CA VAL A 80 17.97 -17.21 -8.65
C VAL A 80 18.62 -16.40 -9.78
N LYS A 81 19.13 -17.11 -10.80
CA LYS A 81 19.72 -16.47 -11.98
C LYS A 81 18.61 -15.97 -12.90
N ASN A 82 18.34 -14.67 -12.84
CA ASN A 82 17.37 -14.01 -13.72
C ASN A 82 17.98 -13.75 -15.11
N GLN A 83 17.10 -13.80 -16.14
CA GLN A 83 17.46 -13.45 -17.51
C GLN A 83 16.51 -12.37 -18.03
N CYS A 84 17.06 -11.38 -18.73
CA CYS A 84 16.30 -10.29 -19.33
C CYS A 84 16.59 -10.24 -20.83
N TYR A 85 15.52 -10.11 -21.63
CA TYR A 85 15.60 -10.07 -23.09
C TYR A 85 14.97 -8.79 -23.63
N ASN A 86 15.60 -8.17 -24.61
CA ASN A 86 15.04 -7.11 -25.42
C ASN A 86 14.89 -7.62 -26.86
N LYS A 87 13.78 -8.34 -27.14
CA LYS A 87 13.53 -9.00 -28.43
C LYS A 87 12.04 -8.97 -28.76
N ASN A 88 11.70 -9.21 -30.03
CA ASN A 88 10.33 -9.49 -30.42
C ASN A 88 9.83 -10.72 -29.66
N SER A 89 8.63 -10.62 -29.07
CA SER A 89 8.06 -11.68 -28.24
C SER A 89 7.76 -12.96 -29.02
N ASN A 90 7.34 -12.85 -30.29
CA ASN A 90 7.05 -14.00 -31.15
C ASN A 90 8.32 -14.74 -31.60
N ASP A 91 9.46 -14.05 -31.72
CA ASP A 91 10.76 -14.66 -31.95
C ASP A 91 11.34 -15.28 -30.66
N LEU A 92 11.11 -14.63 -29.54
CA LEU A 92 11.62 -15.08 -28.23
C LEU A 92 10.91 -16.34 -27.76
N ILE A 93 9.57 -16.41 -27.90
CA ILE A 93 8.76 -17.53 -27.40
C ILE A 93 9.13 -18.86 -28.01
N GLN A 94 9.72 -18.86 -29.21
CA GLN A 94 10.20 -20.07 -29.89
C GLN A 94 11.47 -20.65 -29.23
N LYS A 95 12.22 -19.80 -28.48
CA LYS A 95 13.56 -20.09 -27.94
C LYS A 95 13.56 -20.32 -26.43
N ILE A 96 12.46 -20.03 -25.77
CA ILE A 96 12.32 -20.18 -24.32
C ILE A 96 11.23 -21.17 -23.96
N SER A 97 11.31 -21.75 -22.78
CA SER A 97 10.33 -22.66 -22.22
C SER A 97 10.29 -22.53 -20.70
N GLY A 98 9.23 -23.00 -20.06
CA GLY A 98 9.10 -22.94 -18.61
C GLY A 98 7.78 -23.45 -18.09
N ASP A 99 7.53 -23.23 -16.81
CA ASP A 99 6.30 -23.67 -16.18
C ASP A 99 5.17 -22.67 -16.41
N ILE A 100 5.41 -21.38 -16.19
CA ILE A 100 4.39 -20.32 -16.29
C ILE A 100 4.85 -19.26 -17.30
N LEU A 101 3.95 -18.92 -18.22
CA LEU A 101 4.07 -17.78 -19.13
C LEU A 101 3.05 -16.71 -18.74
N TYR A 102 3.51 -15.53 -18.30
CA TYR A 102 2.67 -14.37 -18.11
C TYR A 102 2.80 -13.42 -19.29
N LEU A 103 1.66 -13.04 -19.88
CA LEU A 103 1.58 -12.15 -21.03
C LEU A 103 0.79 -10.89 -20.65
N ASP A 104 1.40 -9.72 -20.87
CA ASP A 104 0.80 -8.40 -20.72
C ASP A 104 1.11 -7.56 -21.97
N PRO A 105 0.50 -7.90 -23.12
CA PRO A 105 0.79 -7.25 -24.38
C PRO A 105 0.12 -5.86 -24.45
N PRO A 106 0.60 -4.98 -25.35
CA PRO A 106 -0.12 -3.74 -25.66
C PRO A 106 -1.57 -4.06 -26.09
N TYR A 107 -2.54 -3.39 -25.48
CA TYR A 107 -3.96 -3.64 -25.72
C TYR A 107 -4.63 -2.60 -26.65
N ASN A 108 -3.94 -1.48 -27.00
CA ASN A 108 -4.51 -0.41 -27.82
C ASN A 108 -3.57 -0.02 -28.98
N GLU A 109 -4.06 0.86 -29.87
CA GLU A 109 -3.31 1.30 -31.06
C GLU A 109 -2.10 2.18 -30.75
N ARG A 110 -1.89 2.56 -29.47
CA ARG A 110 -0.80 3.45 -29.08
C ARG A 110 0.51 2.67 -28.98
N GLN A 111 1.44 3.01 -29.86
CA GLN A 111 2.79 2.48 -29.79
C GLN A 111 3.51 2.99 -28.51
N TYR A 112 4.24 2.12 -27.82
CA TYR A 112 4.95 2.51 -26.60
C TYR A 112 6.08 3.50 -26.87
N LEU A 113 6.82 3.31 -27.98
CA LEU A 113 8.02 4.10 -28.25
C LEU A 113 7.72 5.61 -28.33
N PRO A 114 6.71 6.13 -29.09
CA PRO A 114 6.40 7.55 -29.07
C PRO A 114 5.88 8.07 -27.73
N ASN A 115 5.30 7.19 -26.88
CA ASN A 115 4.85 7.58 -25.56
C ASN A 115 6.01 7.75 -24.56
N TYR A 116 7.14 7.07 -24.79
CA TYR A 116 8.31 7.06 -23.91
C TYR A 116 9.60 7.46 -24.62
N HIS A 117 9.51 8.12 -25.79
CA HIS A 117 10.64 8.40 -26.66
C HIS A 117 11.78 9.15 -25.99
N LEU A 118 11.50 10.04 -25.03
CA LEU A 118 12.53 10.77 -24.29
C LEU A 118 13.35 9.82 -23.41
N LEU A 119 12.67 8.95 -22.67
CA LEU A 119 13.32 7.95 -21.81
C LEU A 119 14.12 6.95 -22.65
N GLU A 120 13.57 6.53 -23.80
CA GLU A 120 14.24 5.65 -24.74
C GLU A 120 15.52 6.29 -25.29
N THR A 121 15.48 7.59 -25.61
CA THR A 121 16.65 8.34 -26.09
C THR A 121 17.74 8.44 -25.01
N ILE A 122 17.36 8.69 -23.76
CA ILE A 122 18.28 8.68 -22.61
C ILE A 122 18.89 7.28 -22.42
N ALA A 123 18.06 6.23 -22.55
CA ALA A 123 18.53 4.84 -22.37
C ALA A 123 19.52 4.44 -23.45
N ARG A 124 19.18 4.65 -24.73
CA ARG A 124 20.02 4.23 -25.88
C ARG A 124 21.26 5.09 -26.06
N TYR A 125 21.17 6.37 -25.76
CA TYR A 125 22.27 7.33 -25.95
C TYR A 125 22.78 7.35 -27.41
N ASP A 126 21.86 7.27 -28.37
CA ASP A 126 22.10 7.00 -29.78
C ASP A 126 21.94 8.25 -30.69
N ASN A 127 21.72 9.43 -30.11
CA ASN A 127 21.55 10.71 -30.79
C ASN A 127 20.62 10.61 -32.03
N PRO A 128 19.35 10.19 -31.87
CA PRO A 128 18.47 9.88 -32.98
C PRO A 128 18.00 11.13 -33.74
N GLU A 129 17.63 10.94 -35.02
CA GLU A 129 16.83 11.92 -35.74
C GLU A 129 15.48 12.13 -35.03
N ILE A 130 15.15 13.38 -34.71
CA ILE A 130 13.90 13.77 -34.05
C ILE A 130 13.01 14.54 -34.99
N LYS A 131 11.68 14.34 -34.87
CA LYS A 131 10.66 14.98 -35.71
C LYS A 131 9.55 15.67 -34.93
N GLY A 132 8.94 16.68 -35.51
CA GLY A 132 7.79 17.39 -34.96
C GLY A 132 8.12 18.29 -33.75
N LYS A 133 7.10 18.99 -33.25
CA LYS A 133 7.24 19.92 -32.10
C LYS A 133 7.56 19.20 -30.78
N THR A 134 7.25 17.94 -30.68
CA THR A 134 7.46 17.12 -29.48
C THR A 134 8.78 16.36 -29.51
N GLY A 135 9.57 16.49 -30.58
CA GLY A 135 10.90 15.86 -30.67
C GLY A 135 10.87 14.34 -30.64
N ILE A 136 9.87 13.71 -31.28
CA ILE A 136 9.74 12.26 -31.32
C ILE A 136 10.83 11.67 -32.22
N ARG A 137 11.55 10.65 -31.73
CA ARG A 137 12.52 9.88 -32.51
C ARG A 137 11.84 9.09 -33.63
N VAL A 138 12.54 8.86 -34.74
CA VAL A 138 12.02 8.00 -35.82
C VAL A 138 11.96 6.55 -35.35
N TYR A 139 10.80 5.88 -35.52
CA TYR A 139 10.53 4.53 -34.99
C TYR A 139 9.75 3.60 -35.95
N ASN A 140 9.74 3.92 -37.24
CA ASN A 140 8.92 3.17 -38.21
C ASN A 140 9.22 1.67 -38.27
N SER A 141 10.47 1.27 -38.07
CA SER A 141 10.90 -0.13 -38.02
C SER A 141 10.65 -0.83 -36.67
N GLU A 142 10.22 -0.08 -35.65
CA GLU A 142 10.08 -0.57 -34.26
C GLU A 142 8.61 -0.59 -33.81
N LYS A 143 7.66 -0.58 -34.75
CA LYS A 143 6.22 -0.67 -34.44
C LYS A 143 5.83 -2.07 -34.01
N SER A 144 5.17 -2.18 -32.86
CA SER A 144 4.59 -3.45 -32.43
C SER A 144 3.33 -3.79 -33.23
N ASN A 145 3.26 -5.01 -33.75
CA ASN A 145 2.07 -5.52 -34.42
C ASN A 145 0.90 -5.73 -33.44
N TYR A 146 1.18 -5.87 -32.14
CA TYR A 146 0.15 -5.93 -31.10
C TYR A 146 -0.67 -4.63 -30.98
N CYS A 147 -0.14 -3.49 -31.47
CA CYS A 147 -0.85 -2.21 -31.53
C CYS A 147 -1.58 -2.00 -32.87
N ILE A 148 -1.69 -2.99 -33.74
CA ILE A 148 -2.30 -2.89 -35.07
C ILE A 148 -3.51 -3.80 -35.15
N LYS A 149 -4.72 -3.21 -35.27
CA LYS A 149 -6.01 -3.91 -35.18
C LYS A 149 -6.13 -5.16 -36.09
N ASN A 150 -5.65 -5.08 -37.30
CA ASN A 150 -5.73 -6.19 -38.26
C ASN A 150 -4.59 -7.22 -38.12
N LYS A 151 -3.65 -7.04 -37.20
CA LYS A 151 -2.51 -7.92 -36.96
C LYS A 151 -2.52 -8.56 -35.57
N VAL A 152 -3.07 -7.90 -34.58
CA VAL A 152 -2.98 -8.31 -33.16
C VAL A 152 -3.50 -9.72 -32.93
N TYR A 153 -4.56 -10.15 -33.63
CA TYR A 153 -5.12 -11.48 -33.48
C TYR A 153 -4.12 -12.57 -33.92
N SER A 154 -3.53 -12.42 -35.11
CA SER A 154 -2.54 -13.37 -35.62
C SER A 154 -1.26 -13.39 -34.80
N GLU A 155 -0.79 -12.24 -34.32
CA GLU A 155 0.39 -12.15 -33.44
C GLU A 155 0.15 -12.89 -32.10
N MET A 156 -0.99 -12.66 -31.48
CA MET A 156 -1.37 -13.33 -30.23
C MET A 156 -1.55 -14.85 -30.43
N GLU A 157 -2.21 -15.23 -31.51
CA GLU A 157 -2.42 -16.64 -31.84
C GLU A 157 -1.11 -17.39 -32.08
N GLU A 158 -0.19 -16.79 -32.84
CA GLU A 158 1.14 -17.36 -33.12
C GLU A 158 1.96 -17.50 -31.84
N LEU A 159 1.96 -16.47 -30.97
CA LEU A 159 2.67 -16.50 -29.70
C LEU A 159 2.17 -17.65 -28.81
N ILE A 160 0.86 -17.76 -28.62
CA ILE A 160 0.25 -18.79 -27.77
C ILE A 160 0.45 -20.19 -28.38
N LYS A 161 0.33 -20.33 -29.70
CA LYS A 161 0.61 -21.59 -30.42
C LYS A 161 2.02 -22.09 -30.11
N ASN A 162 3.02 -21.21 -30.24
CA ASN A 162 4.45 -21.55 -30.13
C ASN A 162 4.96 -21.62 -28.68
N ALA A 163 4.16 -21.17 -27.70
CA ALA A 163 4.55 -21.16 -26.30
C ALA A 163 4.77 -22.60 -25.76
N LYS A 164 5.98 -22.88 -25.29
CA LYS A 164 6.39 -24.15 -24.65
C LYS A 164 6.37 -24.02 -23.14
N PHE A 165 5.18 -23.72 -22.59
CA PHE A 165 4.94 -23.49 -21.17
C PHE A 165 3.77 -24.36 -20.70
N LYS A 166 3.81 -24.80 -19.43
CA LYS A 166 2.73 -25.63 -18.87
C LYS A 166 1.45 -24.81 -18.65
N HIS A 167 1.62 -23.57 -18.20
CA HIS A 167 0.55 -22.66 -17.84
C HIS A 167 0.71 -21.33 -18.55
N ILE A 168 -0.38 -20.78 -19.07
CA ILE A 168 -0.42 -19.47 -19.72
C ILE A 168 -1.41 -18.60 -18.96
N ILE A 169 -0.97 -17.39 -18.63
CA ILE A 169 -1.77 -16.33 -18.02
C ILE A 169 -1.68 -15.12 -18.95
N VAL A 170 -2.83 -14.55 -19.32
CA VAL A 170 -2.90 -13.33 -20.15
C VAL A 170 -3.64 -12.26 -19.39
N SER A 171 -2.99 -11.11 -19.16
CA SER A 171 -3.64 -9.88 -18.71
C SER A 171 -4.04 -9.05 -19.92
N TYR A 172 -5.28 -8.56 -19.94
CA TYR A 172 -5.78 -7.75 -21.05
C TYR A 172 -6.92 -6.83 -20.62
N ASN A 173 -7.01 -5.67 -21.26
CA ASN A 173 -8.03 -4.68 -20.91
C ASN A 173 -9.32 -4.90 -21.71
N GLN A 174 -10.50 -4.61 -21.11
CA GLN A 174 -11.78 -4.77 -21.80
C GLN A 174 -11.93 -3.88 -23.05
N ASP A 175 -11.28 -2.70 -23.05
CA ASP A 175 -11.29 -1.76 -24.19
C ASP A 175 -10.17 -2.06 -25.20
N GLY A 176 -9.59 -3.26 -25.13
CA GLY A 176 -8.48 -3.67 -25.97
C GLY A 176 -8.90 -3.98 -27.42
N LEU A 177 -7.88 -4.08 -28.30
CA LEU A 177 -8.06 -4.40 -29.73
C LEU A 177 -8.63 -5.79 -29.97
N LEU A 178 -8.30 -6.75 -29.07
CA LEU A 178 -8.92 -8.08 -29.04
C LEU A 178 -10.11 -8.06 -28.08
N SER A 179 -11.19 -8.66 -28.50
CA SER A 179 -12.31 -8.90 -27.61
C SER A 179 -11.99 -10.03 -26.61
N LYS A 180 -12.74 -10.07 -25.50
CA LYS A 180 -12.69 -11.19 -24.54
C LYS A 180 -12.84 -12.55 -25.25
N ASN A 181 -13.75 -12.65 -26.21
CA ASN A 181 -14.02 -13.87 -26.96
C ASN A 181 -12.87 -14.26 -27.91
N ASP A 182 -12.14 -13.30 -28.46
CA ASP A 182 -10.96 -13.57 -29.30
C ASP A 182 -9.87 -14.27 -28.50
N ILE A 183 -9.54 -13.73 -27.33
CA ILE A 183 -8.50 -14.29 -26.44
C ILE A 183 -8.93 -15.67 -25.94
N GLU A 184 -10.18 -15.83 -25.52
CA GLU A 184 -10.74 -17.12 -25.10
C GLU A 184 -10.64 -18.17 -26.21
N THR A 185 -10.99 -17.79 -27.44
CA THR A 185 -10.93 -18.66 -28.61
C THR A 185 -9.51 -19.12 -28.88
N ILE A 186 -8.55 -18.21 -28.88
CA ILE A 186 -7.13 -18.52 -29.08
C ILE A 186 -6.63 -19.48 -27.99
N LEU A 187 -6.89 -19.14 -26.71
CA LEU A 187 -6.43 -19.94 -25.58
C LEU A 187 -7.01 -21.37 -25.64
N LYS A 188 -8.32 -21.50 -25.84
CA LYS A 188 -9.00 -22.80 -25.93
C LYS A 188 -8.58 -23.62 -27.16
N LYS A 189 -8.08 -22.98 -28.22
CA LYS A 189 -7.56 -23.65 -29.41
C LYS A 189 -6.24 -24.38 -29.16
N TYR A 190 -5.37 -23.83 -28.32
CA TYR A 190 -4.01 -24.31 -28.10
C TYR A 190 -3.74 -24.86 -26.69
N GLY A 191 -4.69 -24.75 -25.76
CA GLY A 191 -4.60 -25.25 -24.40
C GLY A 191 -5.69 -26.26 -24.06
N ASN A 192 -5.63 -26.82 -22.85
CA ASN A 192 -6.65 -27.70 -22.31
C ASN A 192 -7.90 -26.89 -21.91
N LYS A 193 -8.98 -27.03 -22.68
CA LYS A 193 -10.22 -26.26 -22.52
C LYS A 193 -10.86 -26.42 -21.15
N GLU A 194 -10.69 -27.55 -20.48
CA GLU A 194 -11.25 -27.83 -19.15
C GLU A 194 -10.56 -27.02 -18.04
N THR A 195 -9.37 -26.54 -18.31
CA THR A 195 -8.59 -25.73 -17.34
C THR A 195 -8.76 -24.24 -17.52
N TYR A 196 -9.51 -23.82 -18.55
CA TYR A 196 -9.72 -22.40 -18.82
C TYR A 196 -10.43 -21.71 -17.68
N LYS A 197 -9.89 -20.56 -17.27
CA LYS A 197 -10.51 -19.66 -16.28
C LYS A 197 -10.37 -18.22 -16.74
N LEU A 198 -11.38 -17.41 -16.42
CA LEU A 198 -11.38 -15.97 -16.64
C LEU A 198 -11.72 -15.28 -15.32
N TYR A 199 -10.89 -14.32 -14.97
CA TYR A 199 -11.13 -13.41 -13.85
C TYR A 199 -11.35 -12.00 -14.40
N GLU A 200 -12.45 -11.38 -14.01
CA GLU A 200 -12.82 -10.01 -14.38
C GLU A 200 -12.56 -9.10 -13.20
N ILE A 201 -11.55 -8.26 -13.29
CA ILE A 201 -11.08 -7.41 -12.21
C ILE A 201 -11.59 -5.98 -12.47
N PRO A 202 -12.56 -5.47 -11.70
CA PRO A 202 -13.06 -4.12 -11.91
C PRO A 202 -12.04 -3.09 -11.50
N TYR A 203 -11.80 -2.09 -12.34
CA TYR A 203 -10.96 -0.95 -12.01
C TYR A 203 -11.61 0.38 -12.40
N LYS A 204 -11.20 1.46 -11.70
CA LYS A 204 -11.66 2.81 -12.02
C LYS A 204 -10.75 3.43 -13.05
N GLN A 205 -11.29 3.76 -14.22
CA GLN A 205 -10.58 4.50 -15.23
C GLN A 205 -10.18 5.90 -14.70
N TYR A 206 -8.99 6.36 -15.08
CA TYR A 206 -8.52 7.72 -14.75
C TYR A 206 -9.44 8.75 -15.40
N GLN A 207 -10.28 9.43 -14.62
CA GLN A 207 -11.25 10.40 -15.14
C GLN A 207 -10.58 11.72 -15.49
N ASN A 208 -10.67 12.13 -16.74
CA ASN A 208 -10.53 13.53 -17.14
C ASN A 208 -11.77 14.30 -16.63
N LYS A 209 -11.56 15.58 -16.22
CA LYS A 209 -12.60 16.48 -15.67
C LYS A 209 -13.86 16.66 -16.53
N LEU A 210 -13.95 16.05 -17.69
CA LEU A 210 -15.01 16.23 -18.68
C LEU A 210 -15.95 15.02 -18.86
N THR A 211 -15.68 13.86 -18.29
CA THR A 211 -16.54 12.68 -18.44
C THR A 211 -17.32 12.38 -17.16
N LYS A 212 -18.65 12.54 -17.22
CA LYS A 212 -19.60 12.34 -16.11
C LYS A 212 -20.21 10.92 -16.03
N LYS A 213 -19.68 9.90 -16.69
CA LYS A 213 -20.20 8.53 -16.61
C LYS A 213 -19.29 7.64 -15.78
N LEU A 214 -19.84 7.03 -14.75
CA LEU A 214 -19.27 5.94 -13.98
C LEU A 214 -19.46 4.62 -14.77
N ASP A 215 -18.62 4.41 -15.79
CA ASP A 215 -18.54 3.10 -16.42
C ASP A 215 -17.50 2.28 -15.63
N ILE A 216 -17.92 1.12 -15.14
CA ILE A 216 -17.01 0.15 -14.52
C ILE A 216 -16.22 -0.49 -15.67
N HIS A 217 -14.90 -0.33 -15.66
CA HIS A 217 -14.00 -0.97 -16.61
C HIS A 217 -13.41 -2.21 -15.96
N TYR A 218 -13.12 -3.22 -16.80
CA TYR A 218 -12.56 -4.48 -16.33
C TYR A 218 -11.19 -4.72 -16.95
N GLU A 219 -10.26 -5.17 -16.10
CA GLU A 219 -9.05 -5.85 -16.51
C GLU A 219 -9.33 -7.36 -16.48
N TYR A 220 -9.00 -8.05 -17.55
CA TYR A 220 -9.21 -9.48 -17.67
C TYR A 220 -7.93 -10.23 -17.37
N LEU A 221 -8.02 -11.27 -16.55
CA LEU A 221 -6.94 -12.22 -16.37
C LEU A 221 -7.42 -13.59 -16.83
N PHE A 222 -6.89 -14.02 -17.96
CA PHE A 222 -7.18 -15.33 -18.55
C PHE A 222 -6.14 -16.34 -18.09
N TYR A 223 -6.56 -17.56 -17.85
CA TYR A 223 -5.69 -18.68 -17.53
C TYR A 223 -6.05 -19.91 -18.35
N ILE A 224 -5.03 -20.65 -18.79
CA ILE A 224 -5.18 -21.98 -19.38
C ILE A 224 -3.91 -22.82 -19.15
N SER A 225 -4.08 -24.15 -19.00
CA SER A 225 -2.97 -25.11 -19.02
C SER A 225 -2.79 -25.70 -20.42
N LYS A 226 -1.56 -25.91 -20.84
CA LYS A 226 -1.21 -26.64 -22.08
C LYS A 226 -0.91 -28.13 -21.86
N THR A 227 -0.95 -28.62 -20.63
CA THR A 227 -0.69 -30.04 -20.30
C THR A 227 -1.95 -30.87 -20.43
N SER A 228 -1.83 -32.03 -21.08
CA SER A 228 -2.94 -32.98 -21.30
C SER A 228 -3.25 -33.89 -20.11
N LYS A 229 -2.40 -33.91 -19.07
CA LYS A 229 -2.62 -34.66 -17.84
C LYS A 229 -2.90 -33.69 -16.71
N LEU A 230 -4.09 -33.79 -16.13
CA LEU A 230 -4.37 -33.33 -14.78
C LEU A 230 -3.50 -34.12 -13.79
N GLN A 231 -2.22 -33.81 -13.69
CA GLN A 231 -1.56 -33.97 -12.40
C GLN A 231 -2.22 -32.95 -11.49
N LYS A 232 -2.79 -33.41 -10.40
CA LYS A 232 -3.35 -32.57 -9.34
C LYS A 232 -2.22 -31.80 -8.63
N GLU A 233 -1.42 -31.07 -9.38
CA GLU A 233 -0.57 -30.02 -8.84
C GLU A 233 -1.49 -28.84 -8.58
N LYS A 234 -1.85 -28.65 -7.32
CA LYS A 234 -2.59 -27.48 -6.86
C LYS A 234 -1.71 -26.27 -7.13
N ILE A 235 -1.96 -25.58 -8.24
CA ILE A 235 -1.33 -24.28 -8.50
C ILE A 235 -2.11 -23.26 -7.68
N TYR A 236 -1.49 -22.81 -6.60
CA TYR A 236 -2.05 -21.75 -5.77
C TYR A 236 -1.67 -20.42 -6.41
N PHE A 237 -2.62 -19.78 -7.05
CA PHE A 237 -2.52 -18.36 -7.34
C PHE A 237 -2.79 -17.60 -6.04
N ASN A 238 -1.74 -17.15 -5.35
CA ASN A 238 -1.86 -16.11 -4.34
C ASN A 238 -2.07 -14.77 -5.03
N LEU A 239 -3.17 -14.63 -5.76
CA LEU A 239 -3.70 -13.32 -6.08
C LEU A 239 -4.11 -12.68 -4.75
N PRO A 240 -3.86 -11.38 -4.52
CA PRO A 240 -4.47 -10.69 -3.41
C PRO A 240 -5.97 -10.95 -3.50
N ILE A 241 -6.54 -11.51 -2.44
CA ILE A 241 -7.94 -12.00 -2.35
C ILE A 241 -8.97 -10.86 -2.55
N THR A 242 -8.54 -9.70 -2.98
CA THR A 242 -9.34 -8.49 -3.09
C THR A 242 -10.43 -8.55 -4.17
N ASP A 243 -10.35 -9.48 -5.15
CA ASP A 243 -11.27 -9.45 -6.29
C ASP A 243 -11.86 -10.83 -6.68
N LEU A 244 -11.66 -11.87 -5.86
CA LEU A 244 -12.08 -13.24 -6.20
C LEU A 244 -13.42 -13.68 -5.59
N MET A 245 -14.17 -12.78 -4.91
CA MET A 245 -15.42 -13.16 -4.24
C MET A 245 -16.71 -12.97 -5.07
N MET A 246 -16.64 -13.07 -6.37
CA MET A 246 -17.85 -13.06 -7.20
C MET A 246 -17.93 -14.27 -8.15
N VAL A 247 -17.73 -15.48 -7.65
CA VAL A 247 -18.26 -16.68 -8.31
C VAL A 247 -18.67 -17.72 -7.27
N ASN A 248 -19.92 -18.11 -7.38
CA ASN A 248 -20.70 -19.02 -6.55
C ASN A 248 -20.07 -20.40 -6.29
N GLU A 249 -20.36 -20.84 -5.04
CA GLU A 249 -20.80 -22.16 -4.59
C GLU A 249 -19.94 -23.38 -5.01
N GLU A 250 -19.13 -23.82 -4.09
CA GLU A 250 -19.26 -25.09 -3.36
C GLU A 250 -18.13 -25.21 -2.34
N SER A 251 -18.52 -25.43 -1.11
CA SER A 251 -17.67 -25.45 0.07
C SER A 251 -16.82 -26.73 0.10
N GLU A 252 -15.51 -26.60 -0.05
CA GLU A 252 -14.56 -27.54 0.55
C GLU A 252 -13.58 -26.78 1.46
N LYS A 253 -13.48 -27.29 2.68
CA LYS A 253 -12.58 -26.80 3.75
C LYS A 253 -11.12 -26.84 3.25
N TYR A 254 -10.48 -25.70 3.23
CA TYR A 254 -9.04 -25.59 2.97
C TYR A 254 -8.27 -25.39 4.26
N GLU A 255 -7.39 -26.35 4.58
CA GLU A 255 -6.34 -26.18 5.58
C GLU A 255 -5.22 -25.31 5.00
N TYR A 256 -4.86 -24.25 5.71
CA TYR A 256 -3.76 -23.36 5.34
C TYR A 256 -2.42 -23.94 5.77
N SER A 257 -1.48 -24.08 4.83
CA SER A 257 -0.06 -24.19 5.16
C SER A 257 0.62 -22.84 5.09
N THR A 258 1.42 -22.52 6.10
CA THR A 258 1.90 -21.19 6.46
C THR A 258 3.18 -20.72 5.77
N ASP A 259 3.50 -21.18 4.57
CA ASP A 259 4.74 -20.81 3.91
C ASP A 259 4.54 -20.24 2.51
N VAL A 260 4.12 -18.96 2.41
CA VAL A 260 4.45 -18.08 1.27
C VAL A 260 4.36 -16.61 1.68
N VAL A 261 5.49 -15.93 1.65
CA VAL A 261 5.68 -14.51 1.96
C VAL A 261 4.97 -13.62 0.96
N SER A 262 3.84 -13.03 1.34
CA SER A 262 3.12 -12.02 0.57
C SER A 262 3.84 -10.66 0.61
N ARG A 263 3.83 -9.90 -0.49
CA ARG A 263 4.49 -8.59 -0.63
C ARG A 263 3.89 -7.42 0.19
N LYS A 264 2.83 -7.61 0.96
CA LYS A 264 2.48 -6.73 2.09
C LYS A 264 3.03 -7.39 3.34
N LYS A 265 4.27 -7.03 3.69
CA LYS A 265 4.94 -7.51 4.89
C LYS A 265 4.14 -7.24 6.18
N PHE A 266 3.19 -6.29 6.17
CA PHE A 266 2.43 -5.88 7.34
C PHE A 266 0.96 -5.63 6.99
N LEU A 267 0.07 -6.03 7.90
CA LEU A 267 -1.36 -5.79 7.82
C LEU A 267 -1.66 -4.35 8.28
N LYS A 268 -2.47 -3.64 7.48
CA LYS A 268 -2.90 -2.29 7.84
C LYS A 268 -4.23 -2.36 8.58
N SER A 269 -4.35 -1.63 9.69
CA SER A 269 -5.63 -1.45 10.38
C SER A 269 -6.70 -0.84 9.46
N PRO A 270 -7.96 -1.27 9.57
CA PRO A 270 -9.07 -0.63 8.86
C PRO A 270 -9.39 0.77 9.42
N LEU A 271 -8.87 1.11 10.61
CA LEU A 271 -9.12 2.38 11.26
C LEU A 271 -8.09 3.43 10.86
N ASN A 272 -8.56 4.61 10.45
CA ASN A 272 -7.69 5.77 10.27
C ASN A 272 -7.53 6.52 11.59
N TYR A 273 -6.80 5.91 12.53
CA TYR A 273 -6.55 6.50 13.83
C TYR A 273 -5.33 7.42 13.79
N VAL A 274 -5.44 8.57 14.46
CA VAL A 274 -4.39 9.58 14.48
C VAL A 274 -3.15 9.02 15.17
N GLY A 275 -1.95 9.28 14.62
CA GLY A 275 -0.70 8.74 15.17
C GLY A 275 -0.37 7.30 14.73
N GLY A 276 -1.16 6.71 13.83
CA GLY A 276 -0.97 5.31 13.42
C GLY A 276 0.43 5.01 12.88
N LYS A 277 1.07 3.97 13.43
CA LYS A 277 2.47 3.57 13.18
C LYS A 277 2.69 2.68 11.96
N TYR A 278 1.68 2.49 11.11
CA TYR A 278 1.78 1.57 9.96
C TYR A 278 3.02 1.80 9.07
N ARG A 279 3.37 3.06 8.82
CA ARG A 279 4.54 3.41 7.99
C ARG A 279 5.87 3.13 8.67
N LEU A 280 5.90 3.11 9.99
CA LEU A 280 7.09 2.88 10.80
C LEU A 280 7.26 1.41 11.19
N LEU A 281 6.27 0.54 10.92
CA LEU A 281 6.35 -0.88 11.26
C LEU A 281 7.64 -1.56 10.81
N PRO A 282 8.16 -1.35 9.59
CA PRO A 282 9.42 -1.98 9.17
C PRO A 282 10.59 -1.64 10.11
N GLN A 283 10.65 -0.39 10.60
CA GLN A 283 11.71 0.07 11.49
C GLN A 283 11.45 -0.39 12.94
N LEU A 284 10.20 -0.29 13.42
CA LEU A 284 9.84 -0.68 14.79
C LEU A 284 10.09 -2.17 15.04
N LEU A 285 9.58 -3.04 14.15
CA LEU A 285 9.63 -4.49 14.33
C LEU A 285 11.05 -5.06 14.17
N GLU A 286 11.97 -4.34 13.53
CA GLU A 286 13.39 -4.71 13.49
C GLU A 286 14.02 -4.74 14.89
N TYR A 287 13.56 -3.85 15.77
CA TYR A 287 14.08 -3.70 17.13
C TYR A 287 13.27 -4.49 18.18
N PHE A 288 12.11 -5.04 17.82
CA PHE A 288 11.31 -5.81 18.77
C PHE A 288 11.91 -7.19 19.06
N PRO A 289 11.72 -7.74 20.26
CA PRO A 289 12.16 -9.12 20.58
C PRO A 289 11.57 -10.12 19.59
N LYS A 290 12.37 -11.12 19.20
CA LYS A 290 11.93 -12.14 18.24
C LYS A 290 10.98 -13.16 18.86
N GLU A 291 11.12 -13.43 20.17
CA GLU A 291 10.27 -14.34 20.91
C GLU A 291 9.58 -13.56 22.02
N ILE A 292 8.26 -13.55 22.01
CA ILE A 292 7.43 -12.82 22.97
C ILE A 292 6.36 -13.77 23.49
N ASN A 293 6.29 -13.95 24.80
CA ASN A 293 5.20 -14.70 25.42
C ASN A 293 3.95 -13.82 25.47
N THR A 294 3.96 -12.74 26.26
CA THR A 294 2.86 -11.76 26.31
C THR A 294 3.33 -10.44 25.70
N PHE A 295 2.63 -9.99 24.68
CA PHE A 295 2.79 -8.67 24.11
C PHE A 295 1.71 -7.74 24.65
N VAL A 296 2.11 -6.61 25.22
CA VAL A 296 1.18 -5.56 25.68
C VAL A 296 1.27 -4.36 24.75
N ASP A 297 0.23 -4.11 23.96
CA ASP A 297 0.05 -2.85 23.22
C ASP A 297 -0.74 -1.89 24.09
N MET A 298 -0.02 -1.05 24.84
CA MET A 298 -0.58 -0.27 25.94
C MET A 298 -1.44 0.91 25.49
N PHE A 299 -1.14 1.47 24.33
CA PHE A 299 -1.88 2.57 23.68
C PHE A 299 -2.22 2.14 22.25
N SER A 300 -3.05 1.12 22.13
CA SER A 300 -3.22 0.40 20.87
C SER A 300 -3.81 1.24 19.74
N GLY A 301 -4.64 2.26 20.06
CA GLY A 301 -5.25 3.14 19.08
C GLY A 301 -5.83 2.38 17.89
N GLY A 302 -5.27 2.62 16.70
CA GLY A 302 -5.62 1.88 15.49
C GLY A 302 -5.11 0.44 15.42
N PHE A 303 -4.42 -0.07 16.43
CA PHE A 303 -3.89 -1.43 16.55
C PHE A 303 -2.98 -1.87 15.38
N ASN A 304 -2.30 -0.92 14.75
CA ASN A 304 -1.38 -1.23 13.65
C ASN A 304 -0.13 -1.99 14.11
N VAL A 305 0.34 -1.76 15.34
CA VAL A 305 1.50 -2.46 15.89
C VAL A 305 1.08 -3.84 16.37
N GLY A 306 0.10 -3.92 17.29
CA GLY A 306 -0.29 -5.17 17.91
C GLY A 306 -0.76 -6.25 16.94
N ILE A 307 -1.48 -5.89 15.87
CA ILE A 307 -1.92 -6.86 14.84
C ILE A 307 -0.76 -7.47 14.04
N ASN A 308 0.43 -6.84 14.06
CA ASN A 308 1.61 -7.25 13.30
C ASN A 308 2.74 -7.83 14.17
N VAL A 309 2.55 -7.92 15.48
CA VAL A 309 3.52 -8.55 16.39
C VAL A 309 3.13 -10.00 16.63
N ASP A 310 4.08 -10.91 16.42
CA ASP A 310 3.88 -12.32 16.74
C ASP A 310 4.20 -12.56 18.23
N SER A 311 3.20 -13.06 18.98
CA SER A 311 3.30 -13.38 20.41
C SER A 311 2.38 -14.54 20.77
N LYS A 312 2.64 -15.21 21.92
CA LYS A 312 1.74 -16.27 22.38
C LYS A 312 0.44 -15.74 22.97
N LYS A 313 0.47 -14.53 23.54
CA LYS A 313 -0.68 -13.79 24.03
C LYS A 313 -0.48 -12.31 23.74
N THR A 314 -1.54 -11.61 23.35
CA THR A 314 -1.54 -10.16 23.15
C THR A 314 -2.55 -9.51 24.10
N ILE A 315 -2.17 -8.42 24.74
CA ILE A 315 -3.06 -7.53 25.48
C ILE A 315 -3.20 -6.24 24.68
N CYS A 316 -4.39 -5.99 24.16
CA CYS A 316 -4.75 -4.79 23.41
C CYS A 316 -5.46 -3.82 24.35
N ASN A 317 -4.77 -2.76 24.79
CA ASN A 317 -5.33 -1.76 25.69
C ASN A 317 -5.38 -0.38 25.06
N ASP A 318 -6.47 0.33 25.27
CA ASP A 318 -6.61 1.75 24.96
C ASP A 318 -7.67 2.38 25.86
N ILE A 319 -7.43 3.58 26.36
CA ILE A 319 -8.41 4.32 27.20
C ILE A 319 -9.71 4.61 26.46
N ASN A 320 -9.69 4.60 25.12
CA ASN A 320 -10.86 4.78 24.29
C ASN A 320 -11.67 3.49 24.20
N SER A 321 -12.61 3.30 25.13
CA SER A 321 -13.46 2.12 25.20
C SER A 321 -14.26 1.86 23.90
N PHE A 322 -14.64 2.90 23.14
CA PHE A 322 -15.38 2.74 21.89
C PHE A 322 -14.61 1.95 20.83
N ILE A 323 -13.28 2.13 20.80
CA ILE A 323 -12.41 1.40 19.86
C ILE A 323 -12.20 -0.01 20.35
N ILE A 324 -11.99 -0.19 21.63
CA ILE A 324 -11.86 -1.53 22.25
C ILE A 324 -13.14 -2.34 22.05
N ASP A 325 -14.31 -1.73 22.22
CA ASP A 325 -15.59 -2.39 21.98
C ASP A 325 -15.77 -2.76 20.49
N LEU A 326 -15.28 -1.91 19.57
CA LEU A 326 -15.24 -2.28 18.15
C LEU A 326 -14.35 -3.51 17.88
N TYR A 327 -13.15 -3.58 18.49
CA TYR A 327 -12.29 -4.76 18.34
C TYR A 327 -12.93 -6.01 18.95
N LYS A 328 -13.56 -5.92 20.11
CA LYS A 328 -14.32 -7.03 20.72
C LYS A 328 -15.43 -7.53 19.80
N GLU A 329 -16.17 -6.62 19.18
CA GLU A 329 -17.24 -6.98 18.28
C GLU A 329 -16.72 -7.61 16.98
N LEU A 330 -15.63 -7.07 16.38
CA LEU A 330 -14.95 -7.68 15.23
C LEU A 330 -14.37 -9.06 15.55
N TYR A 331 -13.87 -9.26 16.76
CA TYR A 331 -13.36 -10.55 17.21
C TYR A 331 -14.48 -11.59 17.35
N LYS A 332 -15.64 -11.19 17.86
CA LYS A 332 -16.79 -12.06 18.16
C LYS A 332 -17.60 -12.39 16.91
N GLU A 333 -18.02 -11.38 16.14
CA GLU A 333 -18.98 -11.54 15.06
C GLU A 333 -18.35 -12.12 13.78
N PRO A 334 -19.03 -13.04 13.08
CA PRO A 334 -18.62 -13.47 11.74
C PRO A 334 -18.49 -12.27 10.79
N ILE A 335 -17.45 -12.24 9.97
CA ILE A 335 -17.17 -11.09 9.08
C ILE A 335 -18.35 -10.79 8.13
N ASN A 336 -19.05 -11.80 7.65
CA ASN A 336 -20.22 -11.62 6.79
C ASN A 336 -21.36 -10.88 7.51
N ASN A 337 -21.55 -11.12 8.82
CA ASN A 337 -22.52 -10.40 9.63
C ASN A 337 -22.14 -8.93 9.77
N VAL A 338 -20.85 -8.66 10.02
CA VAL A 338 -20.31 -7.30 10.10
C VAL A 338 -20.52 -6.55 8.78
N LEU A 339 -20.17 -7.18 7.65
CA LEU A 339 -20.35 -6.58 6.32
C LEU A 339 -21.83 -6.37 5.97
N GLY A 340 -22.67 -7.33 6.31
CA GLY A 340 -24.13 -7.21 6.14
C GLY A 340 -24.70 -6.06 6.97
N HIS A 341 -24.26 -5.90 8.24
CA HIS A 341 -24.67 -4.79 9.09
C HIS A 341 -24.26 -3.43 8.48
N ILE A 342 -23.01 -3.31 8.02
CA ILE A 342 -22.52 -2.10 7.36
C ILE A 342 -23.38 -1.77 6.12
N GLN A 343 -23.66 -2.76 5.27
CA GLN A 343 -24.49 -2.56 4.08
C GLN A 343 -25.90 -2.14 4.43
N ASN A 344 -26.54 -2.79 5.41
CA ASN A 344 -27.88 -2.43 5.88
C ASN A 344 -27.93 -0.96 6.33
N ARG A 345 -26.91 -0.46 7.06
CA ARG A 345 -26.85 0.95 7.46
C ARG A 345 -26.64 1.89 6.27
N ILE A 346 -25.84 1.48 5.31
CA ILE A 346 -25.65 2.25 4.07
C ILE A 346 -26.98 2.42 3.35
N ASP A 347 -27.75 1.34 3.21
CA ASP A 347 -29.04 1.33 2.51
C ASP A 347 -30.12 2.09 3.30
N GLU A 348 -30.23 1.86 4.62
CA GLU A 348 -31.23 2.47 5.51
C GLU A 348 -31.11 3.99 5.55
N TYR A 349 -29.89 4.53 5.63
CA TYR A 349 -29.65 5.97 5.72
C TYR A 349 -29.24 6.59 4.37
N GLY A 350 -29.17 5.81 3.29
CA GLY A 350 -28.73 6.26 1.98
C GLY A 350 -27.32 6.84 2.02
N LEU A 351 -26.41 6.23 2.79
CA LEU A 351 -25.07 6.79 3.02
C LEU A 351 -24.28 6.82 1.72
N SER A 352 -23.82 8.00 1.34
CA SER A 352 -22.95 8.23 0.19
C SER A 352 -22.02 9.41 0.47
N LYS A 353 -21.04 9.62 -0.37
CA LYS A 353 -20.12 10.78 -0.25
C LYS A 353 -20.79 12.13 -0.50
N GLU A 354 -22.06 12.14 -0.97
CA GLU A 354 -22.86 13.33 -1.28
C GLU A 354 -24.04 13.53 -0.32
N ASN A 355 -24.51 12.47 0.37
CA ASN A 355 -25.68 12.52 1.25
C ASN A 355 -25.32 12.91 2.70
N GLU A 356 -25.18 14.21 2.93
CA GLU A 356 -24.92 14.75 4.28
C GLU A 356 -26.09 14.56 5.25
N GLU A 357 -27.32 14.62 4.76
CA GLU A 357 -28.52 14.46 5.61
C GLU A 357 -28.64 13.03 6.14
N GLY A 358 -28.40 12.02 5.31
CA GLY A 358 -28.34 10.63 5.73
C GLY A 358 -27.25 10.42 6.79
N PHE A 359 -26.06 10.98 6.57
CA PHE A 359 -24.98 10.94 7.53
C PHE A 359 -25.34 11.58 8.88
N LYS A 360 -25.99 12.75 8.89
CA LYS A 360 -26.43 13.42 10.13
C LYS A 360 -27.43 12.59 10.89
N LYS A 361 -28.44 12.02 10.21
CA LYS A 361 -29.44 11.13 10.82
C LYS A 361 -28.79 9.89 11.44
N PHE A 362 -27.85 9.26 10.71
CA PHE A 362 -27.13 8.10 11.19
C PHE A 362 -26.22 8.44 12.39
N ARG A 363 -25.57 9.60 12.39
CA ARG A 363 -24.77 10.06 13.53
C ARG A 363 -25.62 10.26 14.79
N ILE A 364 -26.83 10.83 14.66
CA ILE A 364 -27.77 10.97 15.78
C ILE A 364 -28.17 9.59 16.30
N TYR A 365 -28.48 8.65 15.41
CA TYR A 365 -28.82 7.28 15.78
C TYR A 365 -27.65 6.60 16.52
N TYR A 366 -26.43 6.64 15.96
CA TYR A 366 -25.24 6.10 16.61
C TYR A 366 -25.02 6.70 18.00
N ASN A 367 -25.17 8.01 18.16
CA ASN A 367 -24.95 8.67 19.44
C ASN A 367 -25.93 8.21 20.54
N LYS A 368 -27.10 7.70 20.15
CA LYS A 368 -28.09 7.08 21.08
C LYS A 368 -27.76 5.60 21.35
N THR A 369 -27.37 4.83 20.34
CA THR A 369 -27.25 3.37 20.43
C THR A 369 -25.85 2.91 20.80
N LYS A 370 -24.83 3.66 20.40
CA LYS A 370 -23.38 3.36 20.60
C LYS A 370 -22.95 1.99 20.06
N ASN A 371 -23.64 1.48 19.02
CA ASN A 371 -23.26 0.20 18.42
C ASN A 371 -21.87 0.29 17.81
N PRO A 372 -20.93 -0.64 18.11
CA PRO A 372 -19.55 -0.57 17.65
C PRO A 372 -19.39 -0.62 16.12
N ILE A 373 -20.19 -1.44 15.41
CA ILE A 373 -20.11 -1.53 13.96
C ILE A 373 -20.66 -0.27 13.29
N ASP A 374 -21.70 0.35 13.91
CA ASP A 374 -22.20 1.65 13.46
C ASP A 374 -21.14 2.75 13.59
N LEU A 375 -20.29 2.71 14.63
CA LEU A 375 -19.14 3.61 14.78
C LEU A 375 -18.17 3.51 13.59
N TYR A 376 -17.79 2.28 13.24
CA TYR A 376 -16.93 2.05 12.09
C TYR A 376 -17.59 2.54 10.79
N THR A 377 -18.85 2.18 10.57
CA THR A 377 -19.61 2.61 9.39
C THR A 377 -19.68 4.14 9.30
N LEU A 378 -19.97 4.81 10.42
CA LEU A 378 -20.03 6.27 10.50
C LEU A 378 -18.67 6.92 10.18
N SER A 379 -17.58 6.33 10.68
CA SER A 379 -16.23 6.81 10.39
C SER A 379 -15.89 6.76 8.90
N CYS A 380 -16.39 5.76 8.18
CA CYS A 380 -16.18 5.60 6.73
C CYS A 380 -16.77 6.75 5.90
N TYR A 381 -17.77 7.47 6.41
CA TYR A 381 -18.38 8.63 5.74
C TYR A 381 -17.97 9.97 6.34
N SER A 382 -17.13 9.95 7.36
CA SER A 382 -16.65 11.15 8.06
C SER A 382 -15.44 11.79 7.40
N PHE A 383 -15.22 13.06 7.70
CA PHE A 383 -14.06 13.82 7.24
C PHE A 383 -12.76 13.15 7.67
N ASN A 384 -11.90 12.84 6.70
CA ASN A 384 -10.63 12.13 6.87
C ASN A 384 -10.76 10.76 7.57
N TYR A 385 -11.96 10.15 7.61
CA TYR A 385 -12.22 8.84 8.24
C TYR A 385 -11.83 8.77 9.72
N GLN A 386 -11.85 9.91 10.43
CA GLN A 386 -11.34 10.01 11.81
C GLN A 386 -12.42 9.69 12.84
N PHE A 387 -11.95 9.20 13.98
CA PHE A 387 -12.75 8.99 15.19
C PHE A 387 -12.60 10.22 16.08
N ARG A 388 -13.69 11.00 16.23
CA ARG A 388 -13.71 12.20 17.04
C ARG A 388 -14.96 12.23 17.90
N PHE A 389 -14.76 12.50 19.18
CA PHE A 389 -15.85 12.60 20.17
C PHE A 389 -15.77 13.97 20.88
N ASN A 390 -16.92 14.45 21.33
CA ASN A 390 -17.02 15.60 22.23
C ASN A 390 -16.81 15.17 23.70
N ASN A 391 -16.90 16.14 24.64
CA ASN A 391 -16.73 15.88 26.07
C ASN A 391 -17.84 14.98 26.64
N ASP A 392 -19.00 14.94 26.00
CA ASP A 392 -20.13 14.07 26.37
C ASP A 392 -20.01 12.67 25.74
N LYS A 393 -18.85 12.33 25.16
CA LYS A 393 -18.58 11.08 24.48
C LYS A 393 -19.51 10.81 23.28
N GLU A 394 -20.00 11.87 22.65
CA GLU A 394 -20.76 11.77 21.41
C GLU A 394 -19.83 11.92 20.20
N TYR A 395 -20.07 11.09 19.18
CA TYR A 395 -19.34 11.22 17.92
C TYR A 395 -19.70 12.53 17.22
N ASN A 396 -18.71 13.38 16.96
CA ASN A 396 -18.92 14.72 16.40
C ASN A 396 -18.07 15.02 15.16
N ASN A 397 -17.43 14.02 14.56
CA ASN A 397 -16.66 14.24 13.34
C ASN A 397 -17.57 14.72 12.19
N PRO A 398 -17.17 15.73 11.41
CA PRO A 398 -17.98 16.23 10.31
C PRO A 398 -18.07 15.24 9.14
N PHE A 399 -19.06 15.45 8.29
CA PHE A 399 -19.26 14.69 7.05
C PHE A 399 -18.09 14.88 6.07
N GLY A 400 -17.65 13.80 5.44
CA GLY A 400 -16.57 13.80 4.46
C GLY A 400 -17.04 14.03 3.03
N ARG A 401 -17.68 15.19 2.79
CA ARG A 401 -18.32 15.56 1.52
C ARG A 401 -17.43 15.30 0.31
N ASN A 402 -17.95 14.63 -0.71
CA ASN A 402 -17.32 14.31 -2.00
C ASN A 402 -16.03 13.47 -1.92
N ARG A 403 -15.67 12.90 -0.75
CA ARG A 403 -14.42 12.16 -0.58
C ARG A 403 -14.54 10.88 0.24
N SER A 404 -15.42 10.85 1.26
CA SER A 404 -15.46 9.76 2.22
C SER A 404 -16.64 8.83 1.95
N GLN A 405 -16.34 7.54 1.79
CA GLN A 405 -17.32 6.47 1.63
C GLN A 405 -16.68 5.14 2.05
N PHE A 406 -17.49 4.15 2.39
CA PHE A 406 -17.02 2.79 2.60
C PHE A 406 -16.55 2.23 1.25
N SER A 407 -15.23 2.18 1.06
CA SER A 407 -14.62 1.76 -0.21
C SER A 407 -14.25 0.28 -0.18
N GLU A 408 -14.07 -0.32 -1.34
CA GLU A 408 -13.62 -1.71 -1.46
C GLU A 408 -12.28 -1.96 -0.73
N ASN A 409 -11.35 -1.02 -0.79
CA ASN A 409 -10.11 -1.10 -0.03
C ASN A 409 -10.33 -1.14 1.49
N MET A 410 -11.34 -0.40 2.00
CA MET A 410 -11.69 -0.43 3.43
C MET A 410 -12.35 -1.75 3.78
N ARG A 411 -13.24 -2.25 2.93
CA ARG A 411 -13.86 -3.56 3.08
C ARG A 411 -12.80 -4.66 3.19
N ASN A 412 -11.86 -4.70 2.27
CA ASN A 412 -10.80 -5.70 2.23
C ASN A 412 -9.86 -5.61 3.44
N ASN A 413 -9.46 -4.38 3.82
CA ASN A 413 -8.66 -4.19 5.03
C ASN A 413 -9.42 -4.67 6.28
N LEU A 414 -10.75 -4.43 6.35
CA LEU A 414 -11.58 -4.89 7.46
C LEU A 414 -11.63 -6.42 7.53
N ILE A 415 -11.80 -7.09 6.39
CA ILE A 415 -11.82 -8.56 6.30
C ILE A 415 -10.50 -9.13 6.80
N LEU A 416 -9.38 -8.72 6.21
CA LEU A 416 -8.05 -9.23 6.56
C LEU A 416 -7.69 -8.96 8.03
N PHE A 417 -8.03 -7.77 8.53
CA PHE A 417 -7.82 -7.40 9.91
C PHE A 417 -8.63 -8.29 10.86
N THR A 418 -9.91 -8.49 10.57
CA THR A 418 -10.81 -9.30 11.39
C THR A 418 -10.38 -10.77 11.39
N GLU A 419 -9.95 -11.31 10.25
CA GLU A 419 -9.41 -12.67 10.15
C GLU A 419 -8.15 -12.85 10.98
N LYS A 420 -7.17 -11.94 10.86
CA LYS A 420 -5.95 -12.00 11.68
C LYS A 420 -6.29 -11.85 13.16
N LEU A 421 -7.17 -10.89 13.52
CA LEU A 421 -7.58 -10.64 14.90
C LEU A 421 -8.19 -11.89 15.55
N LYS A 422 -9.06 -12.61 14.83
CA LYS A 422 -9.70 -13.85 15.31
C LYS A 422 -8.72 -15.02 15.52
N ASN A 423 -7.60 -15.00 14.83
CA ASN A 423 -6.56 -16.01 14.97
C ASN A 423 -5.53 -15.69 16.09
N MET A 424 -5.68 -14.55 16.75
CA MET A 424 -4.80 -14.16 17.86
C MET A 424 -5.36 -14.65 19.19
N ASN A 425 -4.48 -15.06 20.09
CA ASN A 425 -4.81 -15.19 21.51
C ASN A 425 -4.73 -13.80 22.14
N ILE A 426 -5.86 -13.08 22.16
CA ILE A 426 -5.92 -11.66 22.50
C ILE A 426 -6.87 -11.38 23.65
N GLU A 427 -6.46 -10.48 24.53
CA GLU A 427 -7.25 -9.91 25.61
C GLU A 427 -7.44 -8.41 25.35
N PHE A 428 -8.65 -7.90 25.53
CA PHE A 428 -9.00 -6.50 25.30
C PHE A 428 -9.24 -5.79 26.63
N SER A 429 -8.56 -4.67 26.82
CA SER A 429 -8.69 -3.82 28.00
C SER A 429 -8.96 -2.36 27.58
N SER A 430 -9.72 -1.62 28.41
CA SER A 430 -9.94 -0.19 28.24
C SER A 430 -9.57 0.62 29.49
N GLU A 431 -8.46 0.20 30.09
CA GLU A 431 -7.96 0.81 31.32
C GLU A 431 -6.99 1.97 31.02
N GLN A 432 -6.88 2.90 31.98
CA GLN A 432 -5.78 3.86 31.98
C GLN A 432 -4.46 3.09 32.12
N PHE A 433 -3.42 3.54 31.43
CA PHE A 433 -2.14 2.85 31.38
C PHE A 433 -1.54 2.56 32.77
N ASP A 434 -1.75 3.47 33.74
CA ASP A 434 -1.26 3.37 35.12
C ASP A 434 -2.12 2.44 36.00
N LYS A 435 -3.21 1.90 35.48
CA LYS A 435 -4.11 0.93 36.15
C LYS A 435 -4.12 -0.44 35.50
N LEU A 436 -3.46 -0.57 34.35
CA LEU A 436 -3.36 -1.86 33.68
C LEU A 436 -2.52 -2.81 34.55
N ASN A 437 -3.06 -3.98 34.85
CA ASN A 437 -2.34 -4.98 35.63
C ASN A 437 -1.17 -5.57 34.83
N LEU A 438 0.06 -5.32 35.27
CA LEU A 438 1.30 -5.82 34.68
C LEU A 438 2.11 -6.67 35.68
N GLU A 439 1.48 -7.11 36.82
CA GLU A 439 2.19 -7.81 37.89
C GLU A 439 2.70 -9.18 37.47
N ASP A 440 1.96 -9.87 36.60
CA ASP A 440 2.27 -11.21 36.12
C ASP A 440 3.30 -11.27 34.98
N LEU A 441 3.76 -10.10 34.50
CA LEU A 441 4.73 -10.04 33.40
C LEU A 441 6.14 -10.47 33.88
N THR A 442 6.85 -11.11 32.97
CA THR A 442 8.20 -11.63 33.17
C THR A 442 9.19 -11.10 32.12
N GLY A 443 10.46 -11.42 32.23
CA GLY A 443 11.48 -11.04 31.25
C GLY A 443 11.28 -11.64 29.85
N LYS A 444 10.31 -12.55 29.66
CA LYS A 444 9.91 -13.11 28.36
C LYS A 444 8.75 -12.34 27.71
N ASP A 445 8.21 -11.36 28.40
CA ASP A 445 7.09 -10.54 27.96
C ASP A 445 7.61 -9.19 27.44
N PHE A 446 6.78 -8.47 26.69
CA PHE A 446 7.18 -7.25 26.02
C PHE A 446 6.07 -6.21 26.03
N VAL A 447 6.38 -5.00 26.48
CA VAL A 447 5.45 -3.88 26.57
C VAL A 447 5.81 -2.83 25.51
N TYR A 448 4.87 -2.48 24.66
CA TYR A 448 4.99 -1.39 23.71
C TYR A 448 4.09 -0.24 24.10
N CYS A 449 4.67 0.97 24.10
CA CYS A 449 4.00 2.22 24.45
C CYS A 449 4.08 3.21 23.28
N ASP A 450 2.94 3.73 22.86
CA ASP A 450 2.81 4.82 21.89
C ASP A 450 1.82 5.87 22.42
N PRO A 451 2.19 6.59 23.50
CA PRO A 451 1.31 7.56 24.15
C PRO A 451 1.07 8.78 23.27
N PRO A 452 0.09 9.63 23.59
CA PRO A 452 0.01 10.98 23.02
C PRO A 452 1.31 11.76 23.30
N TYR A 453 1.85 12.45 22.31
CA TYR A 453 3.15 13.12 22.44
C TYR A 453 3.00 14.51 23.05
N LEU A 454 3.68 14.76 24.15
CA LEU A 454 3.59 16.00 24.93
C LEU A 454 3.76 17.27 24.09
N ILE A 455 4.75 17.29 23.20
CA ILE A 455 5.08 18.47 22.38
C ILE A 455 4.25 18.60 21.10
N THR A 456 3.43 17.58 20.75
CA THR A 456 2.55 17.59 19.57
C THR A 456 1.08 17.70 19.94
N THR A 457 0.71 17.67 21.22
CA THR A 457 -0.68 17.66 21.71
C THR A 457 -1.52 18.85 21.22
N GLY A 458 -0.92 19.98 20.90
CA GLY A 458 -1.62 21.09 20.26
C GLY A 458 -2.21 20.77 18.87
N SER A 459 -1.68 19.76 18.17
CA SER A 459 -2.20 19.24 16.89
C SER A 459 -3.27 18.17 17.08
N TYR A 460 -3.32 17.55 18.26
CA TYR A 460 -4.26 16.50 18.65
C TYR A 460 -5.45 17.04 19.46
N ASN A 461 -5.31 18.24 20.03
CA ASN A 461 -6.31 18.89 20.88
C ASN A 461 -7.40 19.60 20.08
N ASP A 462 -8.26 18.81 19.47
CA ASP A 462 -9.60 19.27 19.12
C ASP A 462 -10.56 19.10 20.33
N GLY A 463 -10.20 19.70 21.46
CA GLY A 463 -10.95 19.55 22.72
C GLY A 463 -10.71 18.19 23.38
N ASN A 464 -11.00 18.06 24.63
CA ASN A 464 -10.80 16.91 25.54
C ASN A 464 -11.38 15.56 25.07
N ARG A 465 -11.70 15.35 23.83
CA ARG A 465 -12.23 14.14 23.17
C ARG A 465 -12.98 13.14 24.09
N GLY A 466 -13.46 13.61 25.25
CA GLY A 466 -14.07 12.81 26.30
C GLY A 466 -13.13 11.89 27.07
N PHE A 467 -11.81 11.98 26.84
CA PHE A 467 -10.77 11.19 27.51
C PHE A 467 -9.75 12.12 28.19
N LYS A 468 -8.92 11.53 29.08
CA LYS A 468 -7.94 12.28 29.88
C LYS A 468 -6.90 13.00 28.99
N ASP A 469 -6.61 14.28 29.30
CA ASP A 469 -5.53 15.05 28.67
C ASP A 469 -4.17 14.41 28.96
N TRP A 470 -3.22 14.55 27.99
CA TRP A 470 -1.83 14.12 28.17
C TRP A 470 -0.97 15.34 28.50
N LYS A 471 -0.45 15.38 29.72
CA LYS A 471 0.38 16.47 30.27
C LYS A 471 1.70 15.92 30.82
N GLU A 472 2.54 16.79 31.34
CA GLU A 472 3.82 16.40 31.97
C GLU A 472 3.64 15.37 33.09
N GLU A 473 2.56 15.46 33.86
CA GLU A 473 2.25 14.52 34.94
C GLU A 473 2.05 13.09 34.41
N GLU A 474 1.30 12.91 33.31
CA GLU A 474 1.08 11.62 32.66
C GLU A 474 2.37 11.08 32.06
N GLU A 475 3.16 11.95 31.43
CA GLU A 475 4.47 11.63 30.87
C GLU A 475 5.41 11.07 31.96
N LEU A 476 5.52 11.76 33.10
CA LEU A 476 6.35 11.33 34.23
C LEU A 476 5.86 10.05 34.90
N LYS A 477 4.54 9.84 35.01
CA LYS A 477 3.96 8.58 35.48
C LYS A 477 4.32 7.42 34.57
N LEU A 478 4.24 7.64 33.26
CA LEU A 478 4.63 6.61 32.28
C LEU A 478 6.12 6.25 32.42
N TYR A 479 6.99 7.26 32.55
CA TYR A 479 8.43 7.02 32.75
C TYR A 479 8.73 6.23 34.03
N GLY A 480 8.08 6.57 35.14
CA GLY A 480 8.21 5.83 36.40
C GLY A 480 7.74 4.38 36.28
N MET A 481 6.67 4.13 35.51
CA MET A 481 6.21 2.77 35.24
C MET A 481 7.21 1.99 34.35
N LEU A 482 7.77 2.61 33.32
CA LEU A 482 8.79 2.01 32.45
C LEU A 482 10.09 1.73 33.21
N ASP A 483 10.51 2.62 34.12
CA ASP A 483 11.63 2.38 35.02
C ASP A 483 11.38 1.15 35.92
N ASN A 484 10.16 0.99 36.46
CA ASN A 484 9.78 -0.19 37.26
C ASN A 484 9.78 -1.49 36.43
N LEU A 485 9.32 -1.44 35.15
CA LEU A 485 9.43 -2.60 34.25
C LEU A 485 10.90 -2.97 34.01
N ASN A 486 11.77 -1.98 33.85
CA ASN A 486 13.20 -2.21 33.69
C ASN A 486 13.81 -2.89 34.92
N ASP A 487 13.45 -2.44 36.12
CA ASP A 487 13.94 -3.03 37.39
C ASP A 487 13.47 -4.48 37.57
N LYS A 488 12.30 -4.81 37.01
CA LYS A 488 11.77 -6.18 36.93
C LYS A 488 12.32 -6.99 35.75
N HIS A 489 13.27 -6.46 34.98
CA HIS A 489 13.82 -7.05 33.75
C HIS A 489 12.78 -7.36 32.67
N ILE A 490 11.66 -6.63 32.65
CA ILE A 490 10.64 -6.72 31.61
C ILE A 490 11.04 -5.79 30.47
N LYS A 491 11.05 -6.34 29.24
CA LYS A 491 11.41 -5.56 28.07
C LYS A 491 10.31 -4.57 27.69
N PHE A 492 10.72 -3.34 27.35
CA PHE A 492 9.79 -2.36 26.81
C PHE A 492 10.36 -1.61 25.59
N ALA A 493 9.45 -1.05 24.81
CA ALA A 493 9.76 -0.07 23.78
C ALA A 493 8.77 1.10 23.86
N LEU A 494 9.28 2.33 23.89
CA LEU A 494 8.50 3.56 23.89
C LEU A 494 8.72 4.32 22.60
N SER A 495 7.65 4.52 21.80
CA SER A 495 7.63 5.49 20.70
C SER A 495 7.32 6.88 21.25
N ASN A 496 8.08 7.89 20.86
CA ASN A 496 7.81 9.28 21.23
C ASN A 496 8.52 10.24 20.25
N VAL A 497 8.35 11.55 20.45
CA VAL A 497 8.96 12.63 19.66
C VAL A 497 9.85 13.48 20.55
N ILE A 498 11.15 13.51 20.22
CA ILE A 498 12.14 14.35 20.95
C ILE A 498 12.03 15.83 20.54
N GLU A 499 11.82 16.08 19.24
CA GLU A 499 11.73 17.45 18.71
C GLU A 499 10.61 17.56 17.68
N HIS A 500 9.79 18.61 17.76
CA HIS A 500 8.74 18.92 16.81
C HIS A 500 8.62 20.43 16.61
N LYS A 501 8.82 20.92 15.36
CA LYS A 501 8.68 22.35 15.01
C LYS A 501 9.47 23.30 15.93
N GLY A 502 10.70 22.90 16.25
CA GLY A 502 11.56 23.67 17.13
C GLY A 502 11.21 23.63 18.64
N LYS A 503 10.21 22.81 19.02
CA LYS A 503 9.92 22.48 20.42
C LYS A 503 10.61 21.19 20.80
N GLU A 504 11.31 21.16 21.90
CA GLU A 504 12.02 19.99 22.42
C GLU A 504 11.28 19.40 23.62
N ASN A 505 11.13 18.07 23.65
CA ASN A 505 10.65 17.34 24.83
C ASN A 505 11.83 17.12 25.80
N LYS A 506 12.05 18.08 26.68
CA LYS A 506 13.19 18.06 27.64
C LYS A 506 13.07 16.91 28.63
N LEU A 507 11.85 16.58 29.08
CA LEU A 507 11.61 15.47 30.00
C LEU A 507 12.02 14.13 29.35
N LEU A 508 11.59 13.90 28.12
CA LEU A 508 11.96 12.69 27.36
C LEU A 508 13.47 12.60 27.15
N LYS A 509 14.09 13.72 26.77
CA LYS A 509 15.52 13.78 26.48
C LYS A 509 16.37 13.46 27.71
N GLU A 510 15.96 13.93 28.88
CA GLU A 510 16.66 13.66 30.13
C GLU A 510 16.45 12.21 30.58
N TRP A 511 15.19 11.73 30.60
CA TRP A 511 14.85 10.40 31.04
C TRP A 511 15.46 9.31 30.13
N SER A 512 15.46 9.54 28.82
CA SER A 512 15.95 8.57 27.83
C SER A 512 17.46 8.30 27.87
N LYS A 513 18.25 9.13 28.56
CA LYS A 513 19.71 8.91 28.77
C LYS A 513 20.03 7.57 29.43
N LYS A 514 19.07 7.00 30.17
CA LYS A 514 19.19 5.67 30.81
C LYS A 514 19.10 4.50 29.84
N TYR A 515 18.61 4.73 28.62
CA TYR A 515 18.17 3.70 27.69
C TYR A 515 18.76 3.89 26.29
N LYS A 516 18.59 2.88 25.45
CA LYS A 516 18.99 2.96 24.06
C LYS A 516 17.94 3.75 23.25
N VAL A 517 18.37 4.84 22.62
CA VAL A 517 17.52 5.70 21.77
C VAL A 517 17.81 5.40 20.30
N ILE A 518 16.76 5.06 19.56
CA ILE A 518 16.79 4.75 18.14
C ILE A 518 16.01 5.84 17.41
N TYR A 519 16.64 6.55 16.49
CA TYR A 519 16.01 7.58 15.68
C TYR A 519 15.30 6.95 14.49
N LEU A 520 14.00 7.24 14.36
CA LEU A 520 13.18 6.71 13.28
C LEU A 520 13.11 7.72 12.12
N THR A 521 13.22 7.23 10.91
CA THR A 521 13.07 8.06 9.71
C THR A 521 11.61 8.09 9.29
N SER A 522 10.90 9.18 9.56
CA SER A 522 9.53 9.40 9.12
C SER A 522 9.50 10.36 7.93
N ASP A 523 9.13 9.87 6.74
CA ASP A 523 8.85 10.72 5.58
C ASP A 523 7.36 11.09 5.57
N TYR A 524 7.01 12.22 6.22
CA TYR A 524 5.65 12.78 6.23
C TYR A 524 5.37 13.72 5.04
N SER A 525 6.15 13.65 3.96
CA SER A 525 6.06 14.58 2.82
C SER A 525 4.69 14.61 2.10
N ASN A 526 3.79 13.65 2.37
CA ASN A 526 2.49 13.50 1.71
C ASN A 526 1.26 13.79 2.59
N SER A 527 1.42 14.37 3.79
CA SER A 527 0.26 14.82 4.55
C SER A 527 -0.16 16.21 4.09
N SER A 528 -1.41 16.36 3.65
CA SER A 528 -2.00 17.58 3.09
C SER A 528 -2.03 18.80 4.03
N TYR A 529 -1.45 18.71 5.22
CA TYR A 529 -1.37 19.77 6.22
C TYR A 529 0.04 20.37 6.45
N ASN A 530 1.09 19.80 5.85
CA ASN A 530 2.46 20.30 6.02
C ASN A 530 2.92 21.08 4.80
N THR A 531 2.66 22.38 4.77
CA THR A 531 3.16 23.33 3.76
C THR A 531 4.58 23.84 4.04
N LYS A 532 5.20 23.46 5.17
CA LYS A 532 6.60 23.78 5.53
C LYS A 532 7.34 22.54 6.02
N ARG A 533 8.62 22.43 5.66
CA ARG A 533 9.58 21.38 6.08
C ARG A 533 9.88 21.47 7.60
N ASP A 534 8.89 21.23 8.44
CA ASP A 534 9.11 21.14 9.90
C ASP A 534 9.46 19.68 10.22
N LYS A 535 10.71 19.42 10.53
CA LYS A 535 11.19 18.09 10.92
C LYS A 535 10.66 17.73 12.30
N SER A 536 9.91 16.64 12.40
CA SER A 536 9.69 15.93 13.66
C SER A 536 10.78 14.88 13.82
N MET A 537 11.43 14.81 14.97
CA MET A 537 12.35 13.73 15.33
C MET A 537 11.63 12.69 16.18
N GLU A 538 11.19 11.62 15.52
CA GLU A 538 10.53 10.49 16.15
C GLU A 538 11.56 9.45 16.59
N VAL A 539 11.39 8.89 17.79
CA VAL A 539 12.33 7.94 18.38
C VAL A 539 11.62 6.71 18.92
N LEU A 540 12.36 5.60 18.97
CA LEU A 540 12.03 4.40 19.72
C LEU A 540 13.06 4.24 20.84
N ILE A 541 12.60 4.17 22.08
CA ILE A 541 13.44 4.01 23.27
C ILE A 541 13.22 2.60 23.82
N VAL A 542 14.29 1.83 23.99
CA VAL A 542 14.24 0.45 24.46
C VAL A 542 15.21 0.21 25.60
N ASN A 543 14.87 -0.71 26.50
CA ASN A 543 15.69 -1.07 27.67
C ASN A 543 16.54 -2.35 27.47
N TYR A 544 16.77 -2.78 26.23
CA TYR A 544 17.52 -4.00 25.87
C TYR A 544 18.44 -3.80 24.68
#